data_758dd137ddc0ca570a36dc2eee816be6
#
_entry.id   758dd137ddc0ca570a36dc2eee816be6
#
_cell.length_a   1.000
_cell.length_b   1.000
_cell.length_c   1.000
_cell.angle_alpha   90.00
_cell.angle_beta   90.00
_cell.angle_gamma   90.00
#
_symmetry.space_group_name_H-M   'P 1'
#
loop_
_entity.id
_entity.type
_entity.pdbx_description
1 polymer ?
#
loop_
_entity_poly.entity_id
_entity_poly.type
_entity_poly.pdbx_seq_one_letter_code
_entity_poly.pdbx_strand_id
1 'polypeptide(L)'
;MTRRQLSLRLLSITRRVLPPLAASIAARIVFLMIGIALFALGGWAVAGLASGKSAWSIALIICCAIGLSLLKGLARYLEQFAGHFVAFHSLAMLRNYFYDQLEPQAPAGTDRLDSGDIMNRVTKDIDRVEVFFAHTLAPVTTAVIVPILSVVWMGTAVSWTLAAVLAPFLLIVGAVIPFLGSGSTARAARELREARGAIAAHVTDSVQGVREVLAFGAEERREAEMSAIEKRISSGLGTQGRWIALRRGLNQAAVALGIVTVAMVAGSNVLAETLTLPQAGLALGIAMGSFGPVLAVEEFAADLDQAFASAARVFAITDRAPAVADPADPKPLTPGDIEFTDVTFAYPTDEDAPAPAPTVLDGVSIHIPAGKRTAIVGASGSGKSTLASLLTRTWDPASGTVTIGGTNVAEVSLRDLRATVASAPQRPYLFNDTLRANLLLAAPDASEADLERALEAVDLTDWLATEKDGLDTAVGDMGERLSGGQRQRLALARALLRDAPIYVFDEATSQVDPATEARVREGIARVAKGRTIVEIAHRISAVRDADQIIVMDAGRVVETGTYAELHARGGALAALEARETTDQPSA
;
A
#
# COMPACT_ATOMS: atom_id res chain seq x y z
N MET A 1 -13.26 7.62 -6.58
CA MET A 1 -14.00 6.48 -7.19
C MET A 1 -15.30 6.20 -6.44
N THR A 2 -16.39 5.81 -7.15
CA THR A 2 -17.66 5.36 -6.52
C THR A 2 -17.51 3.94 -5.97
N ARG A 3 -18.38 3.53 -5.01
CA ARG A 3 -18.39 2.15 -4.48
C ARG A 3 -18.56 1.09 -5.59
N ARG A 4 -19.38 1.39 -6.60
CA ARG A 4 -19.57 0.50 -7.76
C ARG A 4 -18.27 0.34 -8.57
N GLN A 5 -17.56 1.43 -8.82
CA GLN A 5 -16.28 1.39 -9.54
C GLN A 5 -15.22 0.60 -8.76
N LEU A 6 -15.13 0.80 -7.43
CA LEU A 6 -14.22 0.04 -6.56
C LEU A 6 -14.54 -1.46 -6.60
N SER A 7 -15.83 -1.83 -6.47
CA SER A 7 -16.25 -3.24 -6.54
C SER A 7 -15.89 -3.89 -7.87
N LEU A 8 -16.20 -3.23 -8.99
CA LEU A 8 -15.90 -3.77 -10.33
C LEU A 8 -14.39 -3.92 -10.55
N ARG A 9 -13.60 -2.97 -10.06
CA ARG A 9 -12.14 -3.03 -10.17
C ARG A 9 -11.55 -4.15 -9.32
N LEU A 10 -11.98 -4.29 -8.07
CA LEU A 10 -11.56 -5.40 -7.22
C LEU A 10 -11.89 -6.75 -7.87
N LEU A 11 -13.10 -6.93 -8.39
CA LEU A 11 -13.51 -8.16 -9.09
C LEU A 11 -12.72 -8.39 -10.39
N SER A 12 -12.35 -7.35 -11.11
CA SER A 12 -11.55 -7.48 -12.33
C SER A 12 -10.12 -7.95 -12.05
N ILE A 13 -9.48 -7.38 -11.02
CA ILE A 13 -8.13 -7.79 -10.57
C ILE A 13 -8.15 -9.24 -10.11
N THR A 14 -9.18 -9.62 -9.35
CA THR A 14 -9.30 -10.95 -8.74
C THR A 14 -10.16 -11.92 -9.55
N ARG A 15 -10.34 -11.71 -10.85
CA ARG A 15 -11.23 -12.52 -11.71
C ARG A 15 -11.00 -14.03 -11.62
N ARG A 16 -9.77 -14.47 -11.32
CA ARG A 16 -9.42 -15.90 -11.21
C ARG A 16 -10.08 -16.58 -10.01
N VAL A 17 -10.51 -15.84 -9.00
CA VAL A 17 -11.19 -16.39 -7.82
C VAL A 17 -12.70 -16.31 -7.89
N LEU A 18 -13.29 -15.79 -9.00
CA LEU A 18 -14.75 -15.72 -9.16
C LEU A 18 -15.44 -17.10 -9.19
N PRO A 19 -14.90 -18.14 -9.87
CA PRO A 19 -15.51 -19.47 -9.80
C PRO A 19 -15.55 -20.06 -8.38
N PRO A 20 -14.46 -20.12 -7.58
CA PRO A 20 -14.54 -20.58 -6.20
C PRO A 20 -15.40 -19.66 -5.30
N LEU A 21 -15.52 -18.35 -5.60
CA LEU A 21 -16.45 -17.47 -4.90
C LEU A 21 -17.92 -17.87 -5.18
N ALA A 22 -18.27 -18.16 -6.43
CA ALA A 22 -19.59 -18.65 -6.79
C ALA A 22 -19.90 -20.00 -6.10
N ALA A 23 -18.92 -20.90 -6.02
CA ALA A 23 -19.04 -22.16 -5.28
C ALA A 23 -19.28 -21.94 -3.78
N SER A 24 -18.57 -20.98 -3.16
CA SER A 24 -18.78 -20.61 -1.74
C SER A 24 -20.19 -20.05 -1.53
N ILE A 25 -20.67 -19.17 -2.41
CA ILE A 25 -22.04 -18.61 -2.36
C ILE A 25 -23.08 -19.74 -2.48
N ALA A 26 -22.91 -20.65 -3.44
CA ALA A 26 -23.82 -21.78 -3.63
C ALA A 26 -23.86 -22.70 -2.40
N ALA A 27 -22.67 -23.05 -1.85
CA ALA A 27 -22.58 -23.84 -0.63
C ALA A 27 -23.25 -23.14 0.57
N ARG A 28 -23.12 -21.82 0.69
CA ARG A 28 -23.79 -21.03 1.71
C ARG A 28 -25.31 -21.02 1.55
N ILE A 29 -25.83 -20.89 0.33
CA ILE A 29 -27.27 -20.99 0.05
C ILE A 29 -27.78 -22.37 0.51
N VAL A 30 -27.10 -23.46 0.13
CA VAL A 30 -27.43 -24.82 0.53
C VAL A 30 -27.40 -24.98 2.05
N PHE A 31 -26.35 -24.52 2.70
CA PHE A 31 -26.22 -24.52 4.16
C PHE A 31 -27.40 -23.83 4.87
N LEU A 32 -27.79 -22.63 4.40
CA LEU A 32 -28.88 -21.85 4.97
C LEU A 32 -30.25 -22.51 4.68
N MET A 33 -30.49 -22.99 3.46
CA MET A 33 -31.74 -23.67 3.10
C MET A 33 -31.92 -24.98 3.86
N ILE A 34 -30.86 -25.76 4.10
CA ILE A 34 -30.93 -26.94 4.97
C ILE A 34 -31.26 -26.54 6.40
N GLY A 35 -30.72 -25.42 6.89
CA GLY A 35 -31.09 -24.87 8.19
C GLY A 35 -32.59 -24.59 8.32
N ILE A 36 -33.19 -23.96 7.28
CA ILE A 36 -34.62 -23.73 7.21
C ILE A 36 -35.39 -25.05 7.12
N ALA A 37 -34.88 -26.01 6.32
CA ALA A 37 -35.50 -27.32 6.17
C ALA A 37 -35.54 -28.12 7.48
N LEU A 38 -34.55 -28.00 8.35
CA LEU A 38 -34.56 -28.62 9.68
C LEU A 38 -35.63 -28.00 10.59
N PHE A 39 -35.81 -26.68 10.60
CA PHE A 39 -36.91 -26.06 11.33
C PHE A 39 -38.27 -26.45 10.74
N ALA A 40 -38.39 -26.52 9.43
CA ALA A 40 -39.59 -26.91 8.71
C ALA A 40 -39.97 -28.39 9.03
N LEU A 41 -39.00 -29.28 8.97
CA LEU A 41 -39.17 -30.70 9.33
C LEU A 41 -39.59 -30.84 10.81
N GLY A 42 -38.96 -30.10 11.72
CA GLY A 42 -39.31 -30.13 13.15
C GLY A 42 -40.73 -29.65 13.39
N GLY A 43 -41.15 -28.52 12.82
CA GLY A 43 -42.51 -28.00 12.92
C GLY A 43 -43.54 -28.95 12.33
N TRP A 44 -43.31 -29.49 11.13
CA TRP A 44 -44.15 -30.48 10.48
C TRP A 44 -44.28 -31.77 11.31
N ALA A 45 -43.18 -32.30 11.83
CA ALA A 45 -43.15 -33.53 12.60
C ALA A 45 -43.91 -33.40 13.94
N VAL A 46 -43.64 -32.33 14.70
CA VAL A 46 -44.32 -32.07 15.98
C VAL A 46 -45.83 -31.94 15.78
N ALA A 47 -46.26 -31.13 14.79
CA ALA A 47 -47.67 -30.95 14.49
C ALA A 47 -48.35 -32.23 13.95
N GLY A 48 -47.62 -33.03 13.15
CA GLY A 48 -48.07 -34.32 12.64
C GLY A 48 -48.27 -35.36 13.78
N LEU A 49 -47.34 -35.46 14.69
CA LEU A 49 -47.43 -36.36 15.85
C LEU A 49 -48.58 -35.92 16.81
N ALA A 50 -48.70 -34.61 17.04
CA ALA A 50 -49.77 -34.08 17.90
C ALA A 50 -51.17 -34.34 17.33
N SER A 51 -51.34 -34.36 16.02
CA SER A 51 -52.59 -34.64 15.33
C SER A 51 -52.90 -36.13 15.17
N GLY A 52 -51.98 -37.03 15.52
CA GLY A 52 -52.09 -38.45 15.26
C GLY A 52 -52.08 -38.83 13.78
N LYS A 53 -51.78 -37.92 12.89
CA LYS A 53 -51.78 -38.05 11.40
C LYS A 53 -50.36 -38.04 10.80
N SER A 54 -49.32 -38.40 11.57
CA SER A 54 -47.97 -38.45 11.01
C SER A 54 -47.88 -39.63 10.01
N ALA A 55 -47.54 -39.29 8.76
CA ALA A 55 -47.29 -40.28 7.71
C ALA A 55 -45.93 -41.00 7.88
N TRP A 56 -45.02 -40.44 8.67
CA TRP A 56 -43.67 -40.95 8.87
C TRP A 56 -43.48 -41.46 10.29
N SER A 57 -42.71 -42.54 10.41
CA SER A 57 -42.29 -43.02 11.72
C SER A 57 -41.31 -42.04 12.38
N ILE A 58 -41.31 -42.02 13.72
CA ILE A 58 -40.36 -41.20 14.49
C ILE A 58 -38.91 -41.51 14.09
N ALA A 59 -38.59 -42.78 13.87
CA ALA A 59 -37.25 -43.20 13.47
C ALA A 59 -36.86 -42.58 12.11
N LEU A 60 -37.77 -42.54 11.12
CA LEU A 60 -37.51 -41.94 9.83
C LEU A 60 -37.30 -40.42 9.96
N ILE A 61 -38.11 -39.74 10.77
CA ILE A 61 -37.94 -38.30 11.04
C ILE A 61 -36.54 -38.01 11.63
N ILE A 62 -36.13 -38.81 12.62
CA ILE A 62 -34.81 -38.69 13.24
C ILE A 62 -33.70 -38.98 12.23
N CYS A 63 -33.80 -40.03 11.42
CA CYS A 63 -32.84 -40.31 10.36
C CYS A 63 -32.71 -39.16 9.34
N CYS A 64 -33.84 -38.59 8.92
CA CYS A 64 -33.84 -37.41 8.00
C CYS A 64 -33.21 -36.18 8.66
N ALA A 65 -33.50 -35.91 9.94
CA ALA A 65 -32.89 -34.78 10.67
C ALA A 65 -31.38 -34.97 10.83
N ILE A 66 -30.90 -36.20 11.12
CA ILE A 66 -29.48 -36.51 11.17
C ILE A 66 -28.81 -36.33 9.80
N GLY A 67 -29.43 -36.87 8.74
CA GLY A 67 -28.93 -36.76 7.37
C GLY A 67 -28.82 -35.30 6.91
N LEU A 68 -29.86 -34.50 7.16
CA LEU A 68 -29.85 -33.06 6.88
C LEU A 68 -28.79 -32.30 7.71
N SER A 69 -28.60 -32.69 8.99
CA SER A 69 -27.58 -32.05 9.84
C SER A 69 -26.17 -32.35 9.36
N LEU A 70 -25.89 -33.59 8.94
CA LEU A 70 -24.61 -33.97 8.36
C LEU A 70 -24.35 -33.21 7.04
N LEU A 71 -25.38 -33.15 6.16
CA LEU A 71 -25.28 -32.39 4.91
C LEU A 71 -25.09 -30.92 5.16
N LYS A 72 -25.75 -30.35 6.18
CA LYS A 72 -25.53 -28.96 6.62
C LYS A 72 -24.10 -28.75 7.07
N GLY A 73 -23.53 -29.68 7.86
CA GLY A 73 -22.13 -29.61 8.28
C GLY A 73 -21.16 -29.63 7.09
N LEU A 74 -21.42 -30.54 6.10
CA LEU A 74 -20.63 -30.59 4.87
C LEU A 74 -20.72 -29.30 4.06
N ALA A 75 -21.94 -28.77 3.85
CA ALA A 75 -22.15 -27.53 3.14
C ALA A 75 -21.44 -26.34 3.84
N ARG A 76 -21.45 -26.31 5.18
CA ARG A 76 -20.70 -25.30 5.96
C ARG A 76 -19.19 -25.45 5.77
N TYR A 77 -18.68 -26.66 5.79
CA TYR A 77 -17.26 -26.91 5.53
C TYR A 77 -16.84 -26.43 4.15
N LEU A 78 -17.60 -26.79 3.11
CA LEU A 78 -17.31 -26.38 1.73
C LEU A 78 -17.41 -24.86 1.54
N GLU A 79 -18.40 -24.22 2.16
CA GLU A 79 -18.54 -22.75 2.15
C GLU A 79 -17.34 -22.09 2.78
N GLN A 80 -16.92 -22.52 3.96
CA GLN A 80 -15.76 -21.95 4.66
C GLN A 80 -14.46 -22.21 3.91
N PHE A 81 -14.24 -23.43 3.45
CA PHE A 81 -13.04 -23.76 2.67
C PHE A 81 -12.91 -22.89 1.41
N ALA A 82 -13.98 -22.82 0.60
CA ALA A 82 -13.99 -22.00 -0.61
C ALA A 82 -13.89 -20.51 -0.29
N GLY A 83 -14.54 -20.03 0.78
CA GLY A 83 -14.46 -18.63 1.23
C GLY A 83 -13.05 -18.21 1.63
N HIS A 84 -12.37 -19.00 2.45
CA HIS A 84 -10.98 -18.73 2.84
C HIS A 84 -10.00 -18.85 1.65
N PHE A 85 -10.23 -19.85 0.77
CA PHE A 85 -9.45 -19.95 -0.45
C PHE A 85 -9.54 -18.66 -1.29
N VAL A 86 -10.76 -18.13 -1.49
CA VAL A 86 -10.98 -16.86 -2.20
C VAL A 86 -10.27 -15.72 -1.48
N ALA A 87 -10.42 -15.61 -0.16
CA ALA A 87 -9.84 -14.56 0.65
C ALA A 87 -8.32 -14.50 0.48
N PHE A 88 -7.61 -15.58 0.78
CA PHE A 88 -6.15 -15.59 0.73
C PHE A 88 -5.59 -15.41 -0.69
N HIS A 89 -6.22 -15.99 -1.70
CA HIS A 89 -5.78 -15.78 -3.08
C HIS A 89 -6.04 -14.36 -3.57
N SER A 90 -7.16 -13.75 -3.17
CA SER A 90 -7.44 -12.35 -3.49
C SER A 90 -6.42 -11.40 -2.87
N LEU A 91 -6.00 -11.64 -1.61
CA LEU A 91 -4.94 -10.87 -0.94
C LEU A 91 -3.61 -10.98 -1.68
N ALA A 92 -3.20 -12.21 -2.03
CA ALA A 92 -1.95 -12.42 -2.79
C ALA A 92 -1.99 -11.70 -4.15
N MET A 93 -3.12 -11.79 -4.87
CA MET A 93 -3.31 -11.10 -6.16
C MET A 93 -3.28 -9.57 -6.01
N LEU A 94 -3.89 -9.02 -4.95
CA LEU A 94 -3.87 -7.57 -4.69
C LEU A 94 -2.50 -7.07 -4.28
N ARG A 95 -1.72 -7.85 -3.50
CA ARG A 95 -0.34 -7.51 -3.16
C ARG A 95 0.57 -7.51 -4.38
N ASN A 96 0.46 -8.53 -5.24
CA ASN A 96 1.21 -8.57 -6.50
C ASN A 96 0.81 -7.38 -7.39
N TYR A 97 -0.50 -7.12 -7.55
CA TYR A 97 -1.00 -5.97 -8.30
C TYR A 97 -0.43 -4.64 -7.75
N PHE A 98 -0.41 -4.47 -6.42
CA PHE A 98 0.14 -3.28 -5.80
C PHE A 98 1.63 -3.11 -6.14
N TYR A 99 2.40 -4.19 -6.02
CA TYR A 99 3.82 -4.19 -6.35
C TYR A 99 4.06 -3.89 -7.84
N ASP A 100 3.36 -4.56 -8.74
CA ASP A 100 3.46 -4.37 -10.19
C ASP A 100 3.14 -2.93 -10.62
N GLN A 101 2.28 -2.22 -9.87
CA GLN A 101 1.96 -0.81 -10.14
C GLN A 101 2.89 0.16 -9.42
N LEU A 102 3.51 -0.24 -8.31
CA LEU A 102 4.44 0.60 -7.55
C LEU A 102 5.84 0.61 -8.17
N GLU A 103 6.32 -0.54 -8.65
CA GLU A 103 7.66 -0.69 -9.21
C GLU A 103 7.96 0.33 -10.33
N PRO A 104 7.09 0.56 -11.33
CA PRO A 104 7.34 1.56 -12.37
C PRO A 104 7.36 3.01 -11.87
N GLN A 105 6.80 3.27 -10.67
CA GLN A 105 6.80 4.62 -10.07
C GLN A 105 8.11 4.93 -9.36
N ALA A 106 8.94 3.90 -9.05
CA ALA A 106 10.20 4.07 -8.35
C ALA A 106 11.32 4.54 -9.31
N PRO A 107 12.29 5.35 -8.80
CA PRO A 107 12.34 5.89 -7.43
C PRO A 107 11.53 7.16 -7.23
N ALA A 108 11.30 7.95 -8.27
CA ALA A 108 10.74 9.31 -8.21
C ALA A 108 9.37 9.41 -7.49
N GLY A 109 8.46 8.49 -7.81
CA GLY A 109 7.12 8.45 -7.20
C GLY A 109 7.11 7.93 -5.76
N THR A 110 8.15 7.19 -5.36
CA THR A 110 8.27 6.58 -4.04
C THR A 110 9.06 7.43 -3.04
N ASP A 111 9.99 8.26 -3.49
CA ASP A 111 10.82 9.13 -2.63
C ASP A 111 10.00 10.09 -1.74
N ARG A 112 8.78 10.42 -2.18
CA ARG A 112 7.84 11.28 -1.46
C ARG A 112 6.86 10.53 -0.56
N LEU A 113 6.85 9.20 -0.63
CA LEU A 113 5.98 8.37 0.18
C LEU A 113 6.74 7.95 1.45
N ASP A 114 6.09 8.13 2.58
CA ASP A 114 6.58 7.55 3.82
C ASP A 114 6.55 6.01 3.70
N SER A 115 7.70 5.37 3.92
CA SER A 115 7.83 3.91 3.91
C SER A 115 6.83 3.25 4.85
N GLY A 116 6.53 3.88 5.99
CA GLY A 116 5.52 3.42 6.93
C GLY A 116 4.11 3.47 6.34
N ASP A 117 3.77 4.48 5.53
CA ASP A 117 2.47 4.57 4.85
C ASP A 117 2.34 3.48 3.77
N ILE A 118 3.38 3.28 2.95
CA ILE A 118 3.42 2.18 1.95
C ILE A 118 3.20 0.83 2.65
N MET A 119 3.95 0.57 3.72
CA MET A 119 3.86 -0.69 4.47
C MET A 119 2.47 -0.89 5.09
N ASN A 120 1.86 0.17 5.66
CA ASN A 120 0.49 0.11 6.16
C ASN A 120 -0.53 -0.22 5.06
N ARG A 121 -0.34 0.30 3.83
CA ARG A 121 -1.24 0.02 2.70
C ARG A 121 -1.10 -1.42 2.20
N VAL A 122 0.14 -1.90 2.03
CA VAL A 122 0.40 -3.28 1.58
C VAL A 122 -0.08 -4.33 2.60
N THR A 123 0.06 -4.04 3.89
CA THR A 123 -0.34 -4.97 4.96
C THR A 123 -1.77 -4.72 5.40
N LYS A 124 -2.04 -3.63 6.14
CA LYS A 124 -3.32 -3.41 6.81
C LYS A 124 -4.46 -3.05 5.87
N ASP A 125 -4.21 -2.22 4.82
CA ASP A 125 -5.31 -1.82 3.93
C ASP A 125 -5.69 -2.95 2.99
N ILE A 126 -4.73 -3.70 2.43
CA ILE A 126 -5.03 -4.87 1.62
C ILE A 126 -5.72 -5.95 2.46
N ASP A 127 -5.27 -6.22 3.70
CA ASP A 127 -5.94 -7.17 4.60
C ASP A 127 -7.40 -6.77 4.89
N ARG A 128 -7.68 -5.45 4.99
CA ARG A 128 -9.06 -4.96 5.14
C ARG A 128 -9.94 -5.22 3.92
N VAL A 129 -9.35 -5.31 2.72
CA VAL A 129 -10.10 -5.65 1.50
C VAL A 129 -10.54 -7.13 1.50
N GLU A 130 -9.90 -8.01 2.28
CA GLU A 130 -10.36 -9.39 2.49
C GLU A 130 -11.83 -9.45 2.89
N VAL A 131 -12.26 -8.54 3.77
CA VAL A 131 -13.64 -8.46 4.26
C VAL A 131 -14.65 -8.32 3.11
N PHE A 132 -14.28 -7.64 2.03
CA PHE A 132 -15.13 -7.53 0.82
C PHE A 132 -15.40 -8.90 0.21
N PHE A 133 -14.40 -9.77 0.08
CA PHE A 133 -14.53 -11.08 -0.55
C PHE A 133 -15.14 -12.13 0.38
N ALA A 134 -14.58 -12.26 1.59
CA ALA A 134 -14.95 -13.34 2.52
C ALA A 134 -16.24 -13.03 3.29
N HIS A 135 -16.42 -11.78 3.72
CA HIS A 135 -17.46 -11.43 4.70
C HIS A 135 -18.55 -10.52 4.14
N THR A 136 -18.51 -10.13 2.86
CA THR A 136 -19.52 -9.24 2.29
C THR A 136 -20.25 -9.84 1.09
N LEU A 137 -19.54 -10.29 0.06
CA LEU A 137 -20.18 -10.74 -1.18
C LEU A 137 -21.10 -11.94 -0.96
N ALA A 138 -20.64 -12.98 -0.29
CA ALA A 138 -21.44 -14.17 -0.03
C ALA A 138 -22.63 -13.91 0.91
N PRO A 139 -22.46 -13.24 2.08
CA PRO A 139 -23.58 -12.86 2.94
C PRO A 139 -24.62 -11.96 2.28
N VAL A 140 -24.20 -10.89 1.57
CA VAL A 140 -25.15 -9.97 0.91
C VAL A 140 -25.96 -10.70 -0.18
N THR A 141 -25.29 -11.52 -0.98
CA THR A 141 -25.97 -12.30 -2.03
C THR A 141 -26.97 -13.28 -1.43
N THR A 142 -26.60 -13.97 -0.34
CA THR A 142 -27.48 -14.93 0.32
C THR A 142 -28.61 -14.26 1.10
N ALA A 143 -28.42 -13.06 1.62
CA ALA A 143 -29.47 -12.26 2.27
C ALA A 143 -30.60 -11.84 1.32
N VAL A 144 -30.34 -11.86 0.01
CA VAL A 144 -31.36 -11.61 -1.03
C VAL A 144 -31.96 -12.93 -1.51
N ILE A 145 -31.12 -13.89 -1.89
CA ILE A 145 -31.56 -15.14 -2.54
C ILE A 145 -32.35 -16.03 -1.58
N VAL A 146 -31.86 -16.22 -0.35
CA VAL A 146 -32.46 -17.17 0.59
C VAL A 146 -33.85 -16.77 1.05
N PRO A 147 -34.15 -15.49 1.38
CA PRO A 147 -35.53 -15.06 1.68
C PRO A 147 -36.49 -15.27 0.51
N ILE A 148 -36.05 -14.99 -0.74
CA ILE A 148 -36.85 -15.24 -1.94
C ILE A 148 -37.18 -16.73 -2.06
N LEU A 149 -36.17 -17.61 -1.94
CA LEU A 149 -36.38 -19.05 -1.96
C LEU A 149 -37.32 -19.53 -0.84
N SER A 150 -37.21 -18.93 0.35
CA SER A 150 -38.09 -19.27 1.49
C SER A 150 -39.54 -18.88 1.24
N VAL A 151 -39.78 -17.68 0.68
CA VAL A 151 -41.13 -17.21 0.32
C VAL A 151 -41.72 -18.08 -0.80
N VAL A 152 -40.93 -18.41 -1.82
CA VAL A 152 -41.36 -19.32 -2.90
C VAL A 152 -41.65 -20.71 -2.34
N TRP A 153 -40.81 -21.25 -1.48
CA TRP A 153 -41.04 -22.54 -0.84
C TRP A 153 -42.30 -22.53 0.04
N MET A 154 -42.52 -21.49 0.85
CA MET A 154 -43.75 -21.32 1.64
C MET A 154 -45.00 -21.29 0.72
N GLY A 155 -44.94 -20.54 -0.38
CA GLY A 155 -46.05 -20.40 -1.33
C GLY A 155 -46.41 -21.72 -2.04
N THR A 156 -45.40 -22.44 -2.50
CA THR A 156 -45.61 -23.70 -3.28
C THR A 156 -45.92 -24.91 -2.43
N ALA A 157 -45.32 -25.02 -1.23
CA ALA A 157 -45.48 -26.19 -0.38
C ALA A 157 -46.63 -26.07 0.64
N VAL A 158 -47.06 -24.82 0.97
CA VAL A 158 -48.10 -24.60 1.98
C VAL A 158 -49.20 -23.68 1.44
N SER A 159 -48.93 -22.38 1.31
CA SER A 159 -49.92 -21.39 0.88
C SER A 159 -49.27 -20.07 0.48
N TRP A 160 -49.70 -19.51 -0.69
CA TRP A 160 -49.29 -18.18 -1.13
C TRP A 160 -49.78 -17.06 -0.20
N THR A 161 -50.87 -17.28 0.53
CA THR A 161 -51.35 -16.33 1.55
C THR A 161 -50.36 -16.20 2.68
N LEU A 162 -49.83 -17.32 3.18
CA LEU A 162 -48.78 -17.31 4.25
C LEU A 162 -47.46 -16.75 3.73
N ALA A 163 -47.12 -17.02 2.47
CA ALA A 163 -45.93 -16.42 1.84
C ALA A 163 -46.07 -14.88 1.73
N ALA A 164 -47.26 -14.39 1.37
CA ALA A 164 -47.55 -12.94 1.31
C ALA A 164 -47.53 -12.27 2.69
N VAL A 165 -47.87 -12.99 3.76
CA VAL A 165 -47.76 -12.53 5.14
C VAL A 165 -46.31 -12.47 5.62
N LEU A 166 -45.48 -13.45 5.27
CA LEU A 166 -44.06 -13.53 5.68
C LEU A 166 -43.19 -12.50 4.97
N ALA A 167 -43.42 -12.28 3.64
CA ALA A 167 -42.55 -11.47 2.79
C ALA A 167 -42.33 -10.02 3.29
N PRO A 168 -43.35 -9.26 3.76
CA PRO A 168 -43.15 -7.91 4.29
C PRO A 168 -42.23 -7.86 5.50
N PHE A 169 -42.31 -8.85 6.41
CA PHE A 169 -41.42 -8.90 7.58
C PHE A 169 -39.98 -9.18 7.18
N LEU A 170 -39.74 -10.07 6.23
CA LEU A 170 -38.40 -10.30 5.68
C LEU A 170 -37.83 -9.05 5.01
N LEU A 171 -38.68 -8.30 4.28
CA LEU A 171 -38.28 -7.04 3.64
C LEU A 171 -37.98 -5.96 4.70
N ILE A 172 -38.83 -5.82 5.72
CA ILE A 172 -38.61 -4.84 6.79
C ILE A 172 -37.29 -5.12 7.52
N VAL A 173 -37.04 -6.37 7.92
CA VAL A 173 -35.83 -6.77 8.63
C VAL A 173 -34.58 -6.66 7.74
N GLY A 174 -34.66 -7.08 6.48
CA GLY A 174 -33.51 -7.13 5.60
C GLY A 174 -33.21 -5.82 4.86
N ALA A 175 -34.22 -4.97 4.59
CA ALA A 175 -34.07 -3.81 3.72
C ALA A 175 -34.52 -2.48 4.32
N VAL A 176 -35.33 -2.47 5.40
CA VAL A 176 -35.79 -1.20 5.99
C VAL A 176 -35.00 -0.87 7.26
N ILE A 177 -34.97 -1.80 8.22
CA ILE A 177 -34.33 -1.57 9.53
C ILE A 177 -32.84 -1.30 9.43
N PRO A 178 -32.02 -1.98 8.60
CA PRO A 178 -30.58 -1.71 8.51
C PRO A 178 -30.24 -0.28 8.07
N PHE A 179 -31.13 0.38 7.30
CA PHE A 179 -30.91 1.74 6.82
C PHE A 179 -31.48 2.83 7.74
N LEU A 180 -32.21 2.46 8.79
CA LEU A 180 -32.71 3.43 9.77
C LEU A 180 -31.55 4.13 10.48
N GLY A 181 -31.52 5.46 10.42
CA GLY A 181 -30.50 6.28 11.07
C GLY A 181 -29.12 6.22 10.41
N SER A 182 -28.99 5.67 9.19
CA SER A 182 -27.71 5.55 8.47
C SER A 182 -26.97 6.88 8.31
N GLY A 183 -27.66 7.99 8.06
CA GLY A 183 -27.07 9.33 7.98
C GLY A 183 -26.49 9.80 9.31
N SER A 184 -27.17 9.54 10.42
CA SER A 184 -26.70 9.92 11.77
C SER A 184 -25.53 9.05 12.22
N THR A 185 -25.58 7.74 11.97
CA THR A 185 -24.48 6.85 12.30
C THR A 185 -23.25 7.11 11.45
N ALA A 186 -23.40 7.44 10.16
CA ALA A 186 -22.29 7.80 9.27
C ALA A 186 -21.61 9.12 9.70
N ARG A 187 -22.38 10.11 10.18
CA ARG A 187 -21.85 11.37 10.73
C ARG A 187 -21.08 11.09 12.02
N ALA A 188 -21.71 10.40 12.98
CA ALA A 188 -21.08 10.03 14.24
C ALA A 188 -19.79 9.19 14.03
N ALA A 189 -19.76 8.32 13.01
CA ALA A 189 -18.57 7.55 12.66
C ALA A 189 -17.43 8.41 12.10
N ARG A 190 -17.73 9.48 11.37
CA ARG A 190 -16.72 10.47 10.91
C ARG A 190 -16.15 11.26 12.08
N GLU A 191 -17.02 11.85 12.90
CA GLU A 191 -16.64 12.61 14.10
C GLU A 191 -15.78 11.76 15.06
N LEU A 192 -16.14 10.48 15.22
CA LEU A 192 -15.38 9.53 16.04
C LEU A 192 -13.98 9.25 15.48
N ARG A 193 -13.84 9.11 14.15
CA ARG A 193 -12.52 8.92 13.51
C ARG A 193 -11.64 10.16 13.69
N GLU A 194 -12.18 11.35 13.46
CA GLU A 194 -11.47 12.62 13.68
C GLU A 194 -11.02 12.77 15.12
N ALA A 195 -11.93 12.49 16.08
CA ALA A 195 -11.60 12.57 17.50
C ALA A 195 -10.56 11.53 17.93
N ARG A 196 -10.59 10.31 17.37
CA ARG A 196 -9.52 9.31 17.60
C ARG A 196 -8.17 9.72 17.02
N GLY A 197 -8.15 10.35 15.85
CA GLY A 197 -6.94 10.95 15.30
C GLY A 197 -6.39 12.06 16.19
N ALA A 198 -7.29 12.96 16.64
CA ALA A 198 -6.91 14.07 17.53
C ALA A 198 -6.35 13.59 18.89
N ILE A 199 -6.96 12.55 19.50
CA ILE A 199 -6.43 12.03 20.77
C ILE A 199 -5.06 11.34 20.59
N ALA A 200 -4.88 10.60 19.49
CA ALA A 200 -3.59 9.96 19.19
C ALA A 200 -2.49 11.01 19.00
N ALA A 201 -2.72 12.07 18.23
CA ALA A 201 -1.80 13.18 18.07
C ALA A 201 -1.52 13.87 19.41
N HIS A 202 -2.58 14.21 20.18
CA HIS A 202 -2.44 14.88 21.48
C HIS A 202 -1.61 14.07 22.49
N VAL A 203 -1.82 12.74 22.54
CA VAL A 203 -1.04 11.85 23.41
C VAL A 203 0.42 11.77 22.94
N THR A 204 0.65 11.61 21.64
CA THR A 204 2.00 11.57 21.07
C THR A 204 2.76 12.84 21.38
N ASP A 205 2.17 14.02 21.13
CA ASP A 205 2.77 15.32 21.43
C ASP A 205 3.06 15.48 22.92
N SER A 206 2.11 15.05 23.78
CA SER A 206 2.29 15.16 25.25
C SER A 206 3.40 14.25 25.77
N VAL A 207 3.58 13.06 25.19
CA VAL A 207 4.66 12.13 25.56
C VAL A 207 6.01 12.61 25.04
N GLN A 208 6.08 13.05 23.78
CA GLN A 208 7.32 13.57 23.19
C GLN A 208 7.74 14.89 23.84
N GLY A 209 6.79 15.76 24.14
CA GLY A 209 7.01 17.06 24.78
C GLY A 209 6.83 17.03 26.31
N VAL A 210 6.96 15.87 26.98
CA VAL A 210 6.71 15.76 28.43
C VAL A 210 7.60 16.68 29.26
N ARG A 211 8.83 16.91 28.83
CA ARG A 211 9.77 17.82 29.51
C ARG A 211 9.26 19.25 29.51
N GLU A 212 8.72 19.71 28.39
CA GLU A 212 8.14 21.05 28.22
C GLU A 212 6.83 21.18 29.00
N VAL A 213 5.98 20.14 28.98
CA VAL A 213 4.73 20.12 29.76
C VAL A 213 5.04 20.32 31.26
N LEU A 214 6.02 19.58 31.80
CA LEU A 214 6.43 19.68 33.18
C LEU A 214 7.14 21.02 33.49
N ALA A 215 8.02 21.48 32.60
CA ALA A 215 8.79 22.72 32.79
C ALA A 215 7.88 23.96 32.84
N PHE A 216 6.76 23.94 32.13
CA PHE A 216 5.80 25.06 32.09
C PHE A 216 4.56 24.84 32.96
N GLY A 217 4.47 23.74 33.74
CA GLY A 217 3.33 23.42 34.61
C GLY A 217 2.01 23.33 33.82
N ALA A 218 2.06 22.69 32.62
CA ALA A 218 0.94 22.66 31.67
C ALA A 218 0.08 21.39 31.78
N GLU A 219 0.29 20.55 32.81
CA GLU A 219 -0.34 19.23 32.98
C GLU A 219 -1.88 19.34 33.00
N GLU A 220 -2.42 20.20 33.85
CA GLU A 220 -3.88 20.38 33.99
C GLU A 220 -4.51 20.87 32.67
N ARG A 221 -3.82 21.75 31.93
CA ARG A 221 -4.30 22.22 30.63
C ARG A 221 -4.33 21.08 29.61
N ARG A 222 -3.26 20.28 29.53
CA ARG A 222 -3.17 19.13 28.60
C ARG A 222 -4.22 18.06 28.94
N GLU A 223 -4.46 17.81 30.22
CA GLU A 223 -5.51 16.90 30.69
C GLU A 223 -6.91 17.42 30.33
N ALA A 224 -7.18 18.71 30.49
CA ALA A 224 -8.45 19.32 30.11
C ALA A 224 -8.69 19.24 28.59
N GLU A 225 -7.65 19.47 27.76
CA GLU A 225 -7.70 19.33 26.31
C GLU A 225 -8.01 17.86 25.92
N MET A 226 -7.35 16.88 26.54
CA MET A 226 -7.60 15.46 26.34
C MET A 226 -9.04 15.07 26.70
N SER A 227 -9.52 15.52 27.87
CA SER A 227 -10.89 15.28 28.33
C SER A 227 -11.95 15.86 27.38
N ALA A 228 -11.67 17.01 26.74
CA ALA A 228 -12.56 17.57 25.71
C ALA A 228 -12.66 16.67 24.47
N ILE A 229 -11.54 16.06 24.06
CA ILE A 229 -11.52 15.11 22.93
C ILE A 229 -12.26 13.82 23.33
N GLU A 230 -12.03 13.29 24.53
CA GLU A 230 -12.71 12.11 25.06
C GLU A 230 -14.24 12.27 25.11
N LYS A 231 -14.74 13.46 25.48
CA LYS A 231 -16.18 13.75 25.43
C LYS A 231 -16.75 13.65 24.02
N ARG A 232 -16.00 14.08 23.01
CA ARG A 232 -16.41 13.91 21.59
C ARG A 232 -16.46 12.43 21.21
N ILE A 233 -15.46 11.64 21.60
CA ILE A 233 -15.44 10.18 21.39
C ILE A 233 -16.65 9.53 22.06
N SER A 234 -16.90 9.84 23.34
CA SER A 234 -18.00 9.28 24.11
C SER A 234 -19.37 9.62 23.51
N SER A 235 -19.57 10.87 23.07
CA SER A 235 -20.82 11.29 22.42
C SER A 235 -21.06 10.57 21.08
N GLY A 236 -20.01 10.38 20.28
CA GLY A 236 -20.07 9.62 19.03
C GLY A 236 -20.42 8.15 19.25
N LEU A 237 -19.74 7.50 20.21
CA LEU A 237 -20.04 6.12 20.63
C LEU A 237 -21.48 5.99 21.16
N GLY A 238 -21.94 6.93 21.99
CA GLY A 238 -23.30 6.96 22.51
C GLY A 238 -24.36 7.07 21.41
N THR A 239 -24.10 7.87 20.37
CA THR A 239 -25.01 8.00 19.22
C THR A 239 -25.06 6.72 18.39
N GLN A 240 -23.90 6.11 18.09
CA GLN A 240 -23.84 4.82 17.39
C GLN A 240 -24.54 3.71 18.20
N GLY A 241 -24.24 3.62 19.51
CA GLY A 241 -24.82 2.62 20.40
C GLY A 241 -26.34 2.70 20.46
N ARG A 242 -26.92 3.90 20.52
CA ARG A 242 -28.39 4.10 20.51
C ARG A 242 -29.04 3.59 19.22
N TRP A 243 -28.45 3.89 18.04
CA TRP A 243 -28.98 3.40 16.78
C TRP A 243 -28.85 1.89 16.63
N ILE A 244 -27.73 1.30 17.06
CA ILE A 244 -27.55 -0.15 17.08
C ILE A 244 -28.57 -0.82 18.00
N ALA A 245 -28.76 -0.31 19.23
CA ALA A 245 -29.74 -0.84 20.16
C ALA A 245 -31.17 -0.73 19.63
N LEU A 246 -31.55 0.42 19.03
CA LEU A 246 -32.84 0.59 18.41
C LEU A 246 -33.11 -0.38 17.27
N ARG A 247 -32.15 -0.52 16.34
CA ARG A 247 -32.27 -1.46 15.22
C ARG A 247 -32.39 -2.90 15.70
N ARG A 248 -31.55 -3.32 16.67
CA ARG A 248 -31.66 -4.66 17.27
C ARG A 248 -33.03 -4.87 17.94
N GLY A 249 -33.53 -3.91 18.68
CA GLY A 249 -34.86 -3.99 19.28
C GLY A 249 -35.96 -4.10 18.23
N LEU A 250 -35.91 -3.28 17.18
CA LEU A 250 -36.87 -3.34 16.06
C LEU A 250 -36.78 -4.66 15.29
N ASN A 251 -35.57 -5.18 15.05
CA ASN A 251 -35.37 -6.48 14.42
C ASN A 251 -36.02 -7.60 15.24
N GLN A 252 -35.76 -7.66 16.54
CA GLN A 252 -36.37 -8.68 17.42
C GLN A 252 -37.89 -8.56 17.45
N ALA A 253 -38.44 -7.34 17.53
CA ALA A 253 -39.87 -7.10 17.50
C ALA A 253 -40.49 -7.52 16.15
N ALA A 254 -39.87 -7.16 15.02
CA ALA A 254 -40.35 -7.53 13.69
C ALA A 254 -40.32 -9.05 13.46
N VAL A 255 -39.27 -9.72 13.89
CA VAL A 255 -39.16 -11.20 13.81
C VAL A 255 -40.25 -11.85 14.66
N ALA A 256 -40.40 -11.45 15.92
CA ALA A 256 -41.43 -12.00 16.82
C ALA A 256 -42.84 -11.76 16.24
N LEU A 257 -43.13 -10.53 15.82
CA LEU A 257 -44.41 -10.19 15.22
C LEU A 257 -44.69 -10.97 13.92
N GLY A 258 -43.67 -11.15 13.07
CA GLY A 258 -43.78 -11.92 11.85
C GLY A 258 -44.11 -13.38 12.12
N ILE A 259 -43.39 -14.03 13.06
CA ILE A 259 -43.66 -15.41 13.47
C ILE A 259 -45.07 -15.55 14.07
N VAL A 260 -45.46 -14.65 14.97
CA VAL A 260 -46.81 -14.66 15.59
C VAL A 260 -47.90 -14.46 14.54
N THR A 261 -47.71 -13.52 13.60
CA THR A 261 -48.68 -13.30 12.52
C THR A 261 -48.83 -14.51 11.60
N VAL A 262 -47.71 -15.15 11.21
CA VAL A 262 -47.76 -16.39 10.43
C VAL A 262 -48.45 -17.49 11.24
N ALA A 263 -48.17 -17.63 12.53
CA ALA A 263 -48.83 -18.62 13.40
C ALA A 263 -50.34 -18.39 13.52
N MET A 264 -50.78 -17.12 13.70
CA MET A 264 -52.22 -16.78 13.77
C MET A 264 -52.96 -17.06 12.47
N VAL A 265 -52.38 -16.67 11.31
CA VAL A 265 -52.98 -16.91 10.00
C VAL A 265 -52.96 -18.41 9.67
N ALA A 266 -51.87 -19.13 9.97
CA ALA A 266 -51.84 -20.57 9.80
C ALA A 266 -52.85 -21.29 10.70
N GLY A 267 -52.99 -20.85 11.96
CA GLY A 267 -53.99 -21.39 12.89
C GLY A 267 -55.43 -21.12 12.43
N SER A 268 -55.75 -19.91 11.96
CA SER A 268 -57.08 -19.60 11.39
C SER A 268 -57.41 -20.48 10.17
N ASN A 269 -56.42 -20.76 9.30
CA ASN A 269 -56.59 -21.62 8.15
C ASN A 269 -56.78 -23.09 8.55
N VAL A 270 -56.18 -23.54 9.66
CA VAL A 270 -56.43 -24.89 10.21
C VAL A 270 -57.85 -24.99 10.79
N LEU A 271 -58.33 -23.97 11.47
CA LEU A 271 -59.70 -23.88 12.00
C LEU A 271 -60.76 -23.83 10.85
N ALA A 272 -60.39 -23.21 9.74
CA ALA A 272 -61.19 -23.14 8.53
C ALA A 272 -61.08 -24.42 7.63
N GLU A 273 -60.34 -25.43 8.09
CA GLU A 273 -60.08 -26.67 7.36
C GLU A 273 -59.37 -26.49 6.00
N THR A 274 -58.82 -25.32 5.73
CA THR A 274 -58.07 -25.04 4.47
C THR A 274 -56.62 -25.52 4.54
N LEU A 275 -56.08 -25.73 5.74
CA LEU A 275 -54.75 -26.28 6.02
C LEU A 275 -54.82 -27.40 7.04
N THR A 276 -53.96 -28.40 6.90
CA THR A 276 -53.72 -29.41 7.92
C THR A 276 -52.78 -28.89 9.04
N LEU A 277 -52.91 -29.41 10.23
CA LEU A 277 -52.00 -29.04 11.33
C LEU A 277 -50.49 -29.26 11.00
N PRO A 278 -50.08 -30.36 10.34
CA PRO A 278 -48.70 -30.53 9.86
C PRO A 278 -48.25 -29.44 8.86
N GLN A 279 -49.13 -28.98 7.93
CA GLN A 279 -48.81 -27.88 7.03
C GLN A 279 -48.63 -26.56 7.78
N ALA A 280 -49.42 -26.29 8.81
CA ALA A 280 -49.23 -25.12 9.66
C ALA A 280 -47.90 -25.19 10.43
N GLY A 281 -47.52 -26.37 10.94
CA GLY A 281 -46.21 -26.58 11.57
C GLY A 281 -45.04 -26.39 10.60
N LEU A 282 -45.19 -26.86 9.34
CA LEU A 282 -44.22 -26.65 8.28
C LEU A 282 -44.03 -25.13 7.98
N ALA A 283 -45.15 -24.39 7.85
CA ALA A 283 -45.12 -22.96 7.62
C ALA A 283 -44.39 -22.20 8.74
N LEU A 284 -44.68 -22.55 9.99
CA LEU A 284 -44.05 -21.94 11.14
C LEU A 284 -42.53 -22.22 11.18
N GLY A 285 -42.13 -23.44 10.86
CA GLY A 285 -40.71 -23.80 10.78
C GLY A 285 -39.99 -23.03 9.65
N ILE A 286 -40.58 -22.90 8.47
CA ILE A 286 -40.04 -22.08 7.35
C ILE A 286 -39.90 -20.62 7.83
N ALA A 287 -40.93 -20.06 8.44
CA ALA A 287 -40.91 -18.67 8.91
C ALA A 287 -39.79 -18.45 9.94
N MET A 288 -39.66 -19.32 10.94
CA MET A 288 -38.60 -19.22 11.97
C MET A 288 -37.18 -19.28 11.37
N GLY A 289 -36.96 -20.15 10.41
CA GLY A 289 -35.64 -20.32 9.79
C GLY A 289 -35.27 -19.21 8.81
N SER A 290 -36.24 -18.49 8.22
CA SER A 290 -36.00 -17.55 7.12
C SER A 290 -35.40 -16.21 7.53
N PHE A 291 -35.46 -15.82 8.80
CA PHE A 291 -34.97 -14.53 9.27
C PHE A 291 -33.44 -14.46 9.45
N GLY A 292 -32.76 -15.59 9.68
CA GLY A 292 -31.30 -15.62 9.90
C GLY A 292 -30.47 -14.89 8.85
N PRO A 293 -30.64 -15.17 7.56
CA PRO A 293 -29.88 -14.51 6.47
C PRO A 293 -30.09 -13.01 6.40
N VAL A 294 -31.30 -12.50 6.68
CA VAL A 294 -31.62 -11.07 6.59
C VAL A 294 -31.13 -10.28 7.82
N LEU A 295 -31.11 -10.91 9.00
CA LEU A 295 -30.56 -10.31 10.22
C LEU A 295 -29.05 -10.04 10.10
N ALA A 296 -28.34 -10.86 9.36
CA ALA A 296 -26.91 -10.71 9.14
C ALA A 296 -26.53 -9.45 8.32
N VAL A 297 -27.46 -8.83 7.59
CA VAL A 297 -27.20 -7.64 6.75
C VAL A 297 -26.66 -6.46 7.56
N GLU A 298 -27.15 -6.30 8.80
CA GLU A 298 -26.76 -5.17 9.65
C GLU A 298 -25.25 -5.18 9.99
N GLU A 299 -24.65 -6.35 10.13
CA GLU A 299 -23.24 -6.49 10.52
C GLU A 299 -22.27 -6.14 9.38
N PHE A 300 -22.67 -6.36 8.12
CA PHE A 300 -21.77 -6.18 6.97
C PHE A 300 -21.63 -4.75 6.46
N ALA A 301 -22.59 -3.88 6.75
CA ALA A 301 -22.60 -2.53 6.18
C ALA A 301 -21.41 -1.67 6.65
N ALA A 302 -21.02 -1.79 7.92
CA ALA A 302 -19.89 -1.05 8.49
C ALA A 302 -18.54 -1.58 7.98
N ASP A 303 -18.40 -2.89 7.88
CA ASP A 303 -17.18 -3.55 7.42
C ASP A 303 -16.93 -3.29 5.93
N LEU A 304 -18.00 -3.27 5.14
CA LEU A 304 -17.93 -2.94 3.71
C LEU A 304 -17.43 -1.50 3.47
N ASP A 305 -17.91 -0.53 4.25
CA ASP A 305 -17.46 0.86 4.14
C ASP A 305 -15.97 0.98 4.45
N GLN A 306 -15.47 0.23 5.42
CA GLN A 306 -14.07 0.21 5.76
C GLN A 306 -13.22 -0.47 4.68
N ALA A 307 -13.70 -1.57 4.11
CA ALA A 307 -13.03 -2.25 2.99
C ALA A 307 -12.92 -1.32 1.76
N PHE A 308 -13.98 -0.58 1.42
CA PHE A 308 -13.93 0.38 0.31
C PHE A 308 -13.00 1.57 0.60
N ALA A 309 -12.96 2.06 1.83
CA ALA A 309 -12.03 3.13 2.20
C ALA A 309 -10.57 2.66 2.07
N SER A 310 -10.27 1.43 2.49
CA SER A 310 -8.94 0.82 2.34
C SER A 310 -8.59 0.58 0.88
N ALA A 311 -9.51 0.03 0.08
CA ALA A 311 -9.32 -0.15 -1.36
C ALA A 311 -9.07 1.19 -2.08
N ALA A 312 -9.79 2.25 -1.71
CA ALA A 312 -9.58 3.57 -2.28
C ALA A 312 -8.17 4.13 -1.98
N ARG A 313 -7.64 3.89 -0.77
CA ARG A 313 -6.26 4.28 -0.43
C ARG A 313 -5.21 3.48 -1.20
N VAL A 314 -5.42 2.18 -1.38
CA VAL A 314 -4.57 1.34 -2.22
C VAL A 314 -4.54 1.88 -3.64
N PHE A 315 -5.72 2.12 -4.24
CA PHE A 315 -5.81 2.62 -5.61
C PHE A 315 -5.31 4.06 -5.78
N ALA A 316 -5.34 4.88 -4.73
CA ALA A 316 -4.76 6.23 -4.78
C ALA A 316 -3.23 6.22 -5.02
N ILE A 317 -2.53 5.14 -4.65
CA ILE A 317 -1.12 4.94 -5.01
C ILE A 317 -0.99 4.27 -6.38
N THR A 318 -1.70 3.16 -6.59
CA THR A 318 -1.51 2.36 -7.81
C THR A 318 -2.00 3.06 -9.09
N ASP A 319 -2.79 4.12 -8.98
CA ASP A 319 -3.28 4.91 -10.12
C ASP A 319 -2.40 6.09 -10.48
N ARG A 320 -1.35 6.34 -9.71
CA ARG A 320 -0.39 7.38 -10.05
C ARG A 320 0.36 6.98 -11.31
N ALA A 321 0.48 7.92 -12.24
CA ALA A 321 1.34 7.71 -13.40
C ALA A 321 2.80 7.66 -12.95
N PRO A 322 3.63 6.78 -13.51
CA PRO A 322 5.07 6.83 -13.33
C PRO A 322 5.61 8.20 -13.72
N ALA A 323 6.57 8.72 -12.96
CA ALA A 323 7.22 10.00 -13.31
C ALA A 323 8.01 9.87 -14.62
N VAL A 324 8.48 8.66 -14.92
CA VAL A 324 9.24 8.30 -16.13
C VAL A 324 8.74 6.95 -16.61
N ALA A 325 8.55 6.81 -17.92
CA ALA A 325 8.12 5.57 -18.55
C ALA A 325 9.04 5.20 -19.73
N ASP A 326 9.17 3.92 -19.99
CA ASP A 326 9.89 3.47 -21.19
C ASP A 326 9.17 3.95 -22.45
N PRO A 327 9.92 4.40 -23.48
CA PRO A 327 9.34 4.74 -24.77
C PRO A 327 8.78 3.49 -25.46
N ALA A 328 7.73 3.68 -26.28
CA ALA A 328 7.11 2.57 -27.02
C ALA A 328 8.07 1.92 -28.04
N ASP A 329 9.01 2.70 -28.58
CA ASP A 329 10.03 2.25 -29.53
C ASP A 329 11.41 2.75 -29.07
N PRO A 330 12.09 2.01 -28.16
CA PRO A 330 13.35 2.43 -27.58
C PRO A 330 14.47 2.48 -28.62
N LYS A 331 15.21 3.58 -28.64
CA LYS A 331 16.43 3.71 -29.46
C LYS A 331 17.62 3.07 -28.75
N PRO A 332 18.59 2.51 -29.51
CA PRO A 332 19.85 2.01 -28.95
C PRO A 332 20.67 3.17 -28.37
N LEU A 333 21.29 2.95 -27.21
CA LEU A 333 22.16 3.90 -26.56
C LEU A 333 23.64 3.56 -26.87
N THR A 334 24.34 4.54 -27.46
CA THR A 334 25.78 4.44 -27.65
C THR A 334 26.48 5.35 -26.63
N PRO A 335 27.41 4.83 -25.80
CA PRO A 335 28.16 5.68 -24.89
C PRO A 335 28.95 6.77 -25.64
N GLY A 336 28.96 7.98 -25.14
CA GLY A 336 29.60 9.13 -25.76
C GLY A 336 29.56 10.36 -24.85
N ASP A 337 29.70 11.53 -25.45
CA ASP A 337 29.57 12.80 -24.73
C ASP A 337 28.16 12.92 -24.12
N ILE A 338 28.09 13.57 -22.97
CA ILE A 338 26.81 13.86 -22.30
C ILE A 338 26.52 15.34 -22.52
N GLU A 339 25.32 15.64 -23.02
CA GLU A 339 24.89 17.02 -23.25
C GLU A 339 23.55 17.30 -22.58
N PHE A 340 23.48 18.41 -21.85
CA PHE A 340 22.25 19.04 -21.40
C PHE A 340 22.05 20.27 -22.29
N THR A 341 20.87 20.40 -22.92
CA THR A 341 20.55 21.49 -23.82
C THR A 341 19.30 22.19 -23.34
N ASP A 342 19.47 23.44 -22.85
CA ASP A 342 18.40 24.33 -22.37
C ASP A 342 17.44 23.67 -21.37
N VAL A 343 18.01 22.92 -20.42
CA VAL A 343 17.25 22.09 -19.48
C VAL A 343 16.66 22.94 -18.37
N THR A 344 15.34 22.89 -18.26
CA THR A 344 14.57 23.46 -17.14
C THR A 344 13.85 22.37 -16.37
N PHE A 345 13.89 22.45 -15.04
CA PHE A 345 13.24 21.44 -14.18
C PHE A 345 12.75 22.02 -12.86
N ALA A 346 11.58 21.53 -12.44
CA ALA A 346 11.00 21.75 -11.11
C ALA A 346 10.44 20.41 -10.60
N TYR A 347 10.65 20.09 -9.33
CA TYR A 347 10.01 18.90 -8.74
C TYR A 347 8.51 19.11 -8.67
N PRO A 348 7.68 18.12 -9.09
CA PRO A 348 6.23 18.26 -9.00
C PRO A 348 5.81 18.49 -7.54
N THR A 349 4.85 19.37 -7.30
CA THR A 349 4.20 19.61 -6.01
C THR A 349 2.87 18.86 -5.97
N ASP A 350 2.29 18.70 -4.77
CA ASP A 350 0.93 18.15 -4.64
C ASP A 350 -0.06 19.05 -5.40
N GLU A 351 -1.10 18.43 -6.01
CA GLU A 351 -2.12 19.15 -6.80
C GLU A 351 -2.81 20.28 -6.01
N ASP A 352 -2.88 20.15 -4.67
CA ASP A 352 -3.47 21.12 -3.75
C ASP A 352 -2.46 22.15 -3.19
N ALA A 353 -1.21 22.18 -3.69
CA ALA A 353 -0.19 23.10 -3.19
C ALA A 353 -0.56 24.55 -3.51
N PRO A 354 -0.44 25.50 -2.54
CA PRO A 354 -0.88 26.88 -2.71
C PRO A 354 0.00 27.71 -3.67
N ALA A 355 1.14 27.17 -4.10
CA ALA A 355 2.06 27.84 -5.01
C ALA A 355 2.65 26.86 -6.03
N PRO A 356 3.02 27.32 -7.25
CA PRO A 356 3.72 26.49 -8.21
C PRO A 356 5.08 26.03 -7.66
N ALA A 357 5.55 24.87 -8.13
CA ALA A 357 6.85 24.35 -7.75
C ALA A 357 7.98 25.33 -8.08
N PRO A 358 8.92 25.59 -7.17
CA PRO A 358 10.08 26.41 -7.48
C PRO A 358 10.94 25.74 -8.54
N THR A 359 11.35 26.52 -9.54
CA THR A 359 12.30 26.05 -10.58
C THR A 359 13.64 25.74 -9.92
N VAL A 360 14.14 24.52 -10.13
CA VAL A 360 15.42 24.04 -9.58
C VAL A 360 16.55 24.17 -10.60
N LEU A 361 16.25 23.92 -11.87
CA LEU A 361 17.17 24.14 -12.98
C LEU A 361 16.49 25.08 -13.98
N ASP A 362 17.22 26.10 -14.46
CA ASP A 362 16.70 27.17 -15.30
C ASP A 362 17.60 27.39 -16.52
N GLY A 363 17.22 26.77 -17.67
CA GLY A 363 17.92 26.88 -18.93
C GLY A 363 19.37 26.36 -18.91
N VAL A 364 19.61 25.25 -18.24
CA VAL A 364 20.96 24.69 -18.06
C VAL A 364 21.44 24.03 -19.34
N SER A 365 22.61 24.46 -19.82
CA SER A 365 23.33 23.85 -20.95
C SER A 365 24.74 23.46 -20.51
N ILE A 366 25.07 22.16 -20.64
CA ILE A 366 26.32 21.53 -20.18
C ILE A 366 26.79 20.54 -21.25
N HIS A 367 28.11 20.54 -21.50
CA HIS A 367 28.78 19.48 -22.26
C HIS A 367 29.79 18.78 -21.37
N ILE A 368 29.71 17.45 -21.28
CA ILE A 368 30.59 16.58 -20.51
C ILE A 368 31.28 15.62 -21.50
N PRO A 369 32.58 15.76 -21.71
CA PRO A 369 33.32 14.92 -22.70
C PRO A 369 33.42 13.45 -22.28
N ALA A 370 33.26 12.55 -23.22
CA ALA A 370 33.42 11.11 -23.00
C ALA A 370 34.82 10.75 -22.51
N GLY A 371 34.90 9.80 -21.60
CA GLY A 371 36.19 9.29 -21.07
C GLY A 371 36.94 10.28 -20.18
N LYS A 372 36.28 11.37 -19.75
CA LYS A 372 36.82 12.41 -18.89
C LYS A 372 36.14 12.45 -17.54
N ARG A 373 36.84 13.02 -16.54
CA ARG A 373 36.30 13.28 -15.22
C ARG A 373 35.82 14.72 -15.14
N THR A 374 34.49 14.90 -15.04
CA THR A 374 33.86 16.21 -14.88
C THR A 374 33.31 16.33 -13.46
N ALA A 375 33.69 17.40 -12.78
CA ALA A 375 33.19 17.72 -11.45
C ALA A 375 32.13 18.81 -11.50
N ILE A 376 31.03 18.64 -10.77
CA ILE A 376 29.97 19.63 -10.61
C ILE A 376 30.01 20.14 -9.17
N VAL A 377 30.25 21.43 -9.00
CA VAL A 377 30.39 22.09 -7.70
C VAL A 377 29.41 23.26 -7.58
N GLY A 378 29.12 23.71 -6.35
CA GLY A 378 28.25 24.84 -6.11
C GLY A 378 27.63 24.78 -4.70
N ALA A 379 26.94 25.85 -4.31
CA ALA A 379 26.26 25.92 -3.01
C ALA A 379 25.20 24.82 -2.85
N SER A 380 24.84 24.50 -1.59
CA SER A 380 23.72 23.60 -1.31
C SER A 380 22.43 24.17 -1.94
N GLY A 381 21.64 23.32 -2.58
CA GLY A 381 20.42 23.75 -3.28
C GLY A 381 20.64 24.37 -4.67
N SER A 382 21.86 24.39 -5.21
CA SER A 382 22.14 24.94 -6.56
C SER A 382 21.67 24.02 -7.72
N GLY A 383 21.13 22.84 -7.45
CA GLY A 383 20.59 21.94 -8.48
C GLY A 383 21.51 20.78 -8.91
N LYS A 384 22.67 20.58 -8.27
CA LYS A 384 23.67 19.56 -8.65
C LYS A 384 23.11 18.12 -8.67
N SER A 385 22.49 17.67 -7.58
CA SER A 385 21.90 16.33 -7.50
C SER A 385 20.70 16.17 -8.44
N THR A 386 20.04 17.26 -8.80
CA THR A 386 18.98 17.26 -9.81
C THR A 386 19.55 16.94 -11.21
N LEU A 387 20.73 17.44 -11.57
CA LEU A 387 21.41 17.04 -12.81
C LEU A 387 21.71 15.55 -12.84
N ALA A 388 22.22 14.97 -11.74
CA ALA A 388 22.42 13.53 -11.62
C ALA A 388 21.10 12.76 -11.79
N SER A 389 20.01 13.25 -11.19
CA SER A 389 18.69 12.61 -11.31
C SER A 389 18.13 12.65 -12.73
N LEU A 390 18.39 13.72 -13.49
CA LEU A 390 18.00 13.82 -14.89
C LEU A 390 18.88 12.95 -15.79
N LEU A 391 20.20 12.87 -15.53
CA LEU A 391 21.12 12.01 -16.27
C LEU A 391 20.80 10.51 -16.09
N THR A 392 20.46 10.11 -14.87
CA THR A 392 20.01 8.73 -14.58
C THR A 392 18.55 8.49 -14.93
N ARG A 393 17.88 9.51 -15.47
CA ARG A 393 16.45 9.51 -15.82
C ARG A 393 15.56 9.01 -14.66
N THR A 394 15.86 9.46 -13.45
CA THR A 394 14.92 9.36 -12.31
C THR A 394 13.73 10.30 -12.53
N TRP A 395 13.98 11.42 -13.21
CA TRP A 395 13.01 12.42 -13.65
C TRP A 395 13.27 12.79 -15.10
N ASP A 396 12.23 13.16 -15.84
CA ASP A 396 12.38 13.80 -17.14
C ASP A 396 12.37 15.35 -16.97
N PRO A 397 13.13 16.12 -17.77
CA PRO A 397 13.13 17.57 -17.70
C PRO A 397 11.77 18.15 -18.10
N ALA A 398 11.40 19.33 -17.54
CA ALA A 398 10.19 20.04 -17.93
C ALA A 398 10.31 20.64 -19.34
N SER A 399 11.53 21.08 -19.71
CA SER A 399 11.89 21.49 -21.07
C SER A 399 13.38 21.27 -21.31
N GLY A 400 13.80 21.28 -22.57
CA GLY A 400 15.16 20.95 -22.98
C GLY A 400 15.38 19.45 -23.13
N THR A 401 16.62 19.02 -23.33
CA THR A 401 16.98 17.62 -23.58
C THR A 401 18.26 17.24 -22.86
N VAL A 402 18.36 15.97 -22.46
CA VAL A 402 19.59 15.32 -21.99
C VAL A 402 19.96 14.22 -22.98
N THR A 403 21.16 14.27 -23.54
CA THR A 403 21.63 13.27 -24.51
C THR A 403 22.91 12.60 -24.04
N ILE A 404 23.09 11.34 -24.44
CA ILE A 404 24.33 10.55 -24.29
C ILE A 404 24.70 10.02 -25.69
N GLY A 405 25.91 10.36 -26.18
CA GLY A 405 26.33 9.96 -27.52
C GLY A 405 25.38 10.44 -28.62
N GLY A 406 24.76 11.61 -28.44
CA GLY A 406 23.79 12.20 -29.35
C GLY A 406 22.36 11.60 -29.26
N THR A 407 22.11 10.59 -28.43
CA THR A 407 20.78 9.99 -28.25
C THR A 407 20.12 10.58 -27.01
N ASN A 408 18.88 11.08 -27.15
CA ASN A 408 18.11 11.59 -26.02
C ASN A 408 17.77 10.45 -25.04
N VAL A 409 18.11 10.62 -23.76
CA VAL A 409 17.85 9.61 -22.72
C VAL A 409 16.36 9.28 -22.57
N ALA A 410 15.46 10.20 -22.92
CA ALA A 410 14.02 9.98 -22.91
C ALA A 410 13.55 8.97 -24.00
N GLU A 411 14.33 8.76 -25.03
CA GLU A 411 14.04 7.83 -26.12
C GLU A 411 14.70 6.45 -25.96
N VAL A 412 15.43 6.24 -24.86
CA VAL A 412 16.15 5.00 -24.53
C VAL A 412 15.38 4.20 -23.49
N SER A 413 15.46 2.86 -23.52
CA SER A 413 14.89 2.04 -22.45
C SER A 413 15.60 2.32 -21.11
N LEU A 414 14.87 2.34 -20.01
CA LEU A 414 15.45 2.51 -18.68
C LEU A 414 16.46 1.39 -18.36
N ARG A 415 16.27 0.20 -18.92
CA ARG A 415 17.19 -0.93 -18.80
C ARG A 415 18.54 -0.62 -19.42
N ASP A 416 18.57 -0.12 -20.66
CA ASP A 416 19.80 0.17 -21.40
C ASP A 416 20.50 1.40 -20.83
N LEU A 417 19.72 2.41 -20.40
CA LEU A 417 20.27 3.57 -19.71
C LEU A 417 20.96 3.16 -18.39
N ARG A 418 20.31 2.33 -17.57
CA ARG A 418 20.87 1.82 -16.30
C ARG A 418 22.03 0.85 -16.51
N ALA A 419 22.16 0.22 -17.68
CA ALA A 419 23.34 -0.56 -18.03
C ALA A 419 24.51 0.34 -18.44
N THR A 420 24.24 1.52 -18.99
CA THR A 420 25.25 2.49 -19.46
C THR A 420 25.71 3.43 -18.35
N VAL A 421 24.82 3.81 -17.44
CA VAL A 421 25.08 4.77 -16.35
C VAL A 421 24.96 4.07 -14.99
N ALA A 422 26.07 3.91 -14.28
CA ALA A 422 26.08 3.45 -12.89
C ALA A 422 26.17 4.65 -11.95
N SER A 423 25.37 4.65 -10.86
CA SER A 423 25.38 5.75 -9.90
C SER A 423 25.64 5.29 -8.48
N ALA A 424 26.36 6.12 -7.71
CA ALA A 424 26.44 6.05 -6.27
C ALA A 424 25.77 7.30 -5.69
N PRO A 425 24.59 7.17 -5.06
CA PRO A 425 23.84 8.30 -4.55
C PRO A 425 24.41 8.83 -3.24
N GLN A 426 24.09 10.07 -2.88
CA GLN A 426 24.48 10.73 -1.63
C GLN A 426 24.08 9.93 -0.38
N ARG A 427 22.89 9.33 -0.39
CA ARG A 427 22.38 8.49 0.71
C ARG A 427 22.12 7.07 0.17
N PRO A 428 23.15 6.19 0.26
CA PRO A 428 22.99 4.83 -0.23
C PRO A 428 22.08 4.01 0.69
N TYR A 429 21.20 3.22 0.07
CA TYR A 429 20.43 2.20 0.79
C TYR A 429 21.19 0.88 0.79
N LEU A 430 21.34 0.28 1.96
CA LEU A 430 21.89 -1.06 2.15
C LEU A 430 20.81 -1.98 2.69
N PHE A 431 20.70 -3.15 2.06
CA PHE A 431 19.74 -4.17 2.49
C PHE A 431 20.24 -4.86 3.76
N ASN A 432 19.33 -5.22 4.64
CA ASN A 432 19.62 -6.00 5.84
C ASN A 432 20.01 -7.45 5.48
N ASP A 433 21.24 -7.57 4.97
CA ASP A 433 21.84 -8.79 4.49
C ASP A 433 23.36 -8.71 4.67
N THR A 434 24.14 -9.61 4.07
CA THR A 434 25.60 -9.61 4.09
C THR A 434 26.20 -8.53 3.17
N LEU A 435 27.50 -8.23 3.35
CA LEU A 435 28.25 -7.40 2.41
C LEU A 435 28.24 -8.00 1.01
N ARG A 436 28.46 -9.33 0.90
CA ARG A 436 28.39 -10.10 -0.36
C ARG A 436 27.06 -9.87 -1.07
N ALA A 437 25.94 -10.08 -0.39
CA ALA A 437 24.61 -9.93 -0.98
C ALA A 437 24.36 -8.50 -1.47
N ASN A 438 24.81 -7.51 -0.69
CA ASN A 438 24.73 -6.10 -1.06
C ASN A 438 25.58 -5.74 -2.29
N LEU A 439 26.74 -6.34 -2.46
CA LEU A 439 27.61 -6.14 -3.64
C LEU A 439 27.04 -6.84 -4.87
N LEU A 440 26.62 -8.10 -4.74
CA LEU A 440 26.06 -8.91 -5.82
C LEU A 440 24.74 -8.34 -6.37
N LEU A 441 24.10 -7.41 -5.68
CA LEU A 441 22.95 -6.68 -6.22
C LEU A 441 23.29 -5.95 -7.53
N ALA A 442 24.49 -5.41 -7.65
CA ALA A 442 24.94 -4.69 -8.86
C ALA A 442 25.43 -5.64 -9.97
N ALA A 443 26.03 -6.75 -9.60
CA ALA A 443 26.61 -7.74 -10.52
C ALA A 443 26.40 -9.16 -9.93
N PRO A 444 25.25 -9.80 -10.20
CA PRO A 444 24.90 -11.11 -9.61
C PRO A 444 25.91 -12.22 -9.91
N ASP A 445 26.59 -12.13 -11.05
CA ASP A 445 27.56 -13.12 -11.53
C ASP A 445 29.02 -12.74 -11.21
N ALA A 446 29.27 -11.71 -10.42
CA ALA A 446 30.62 -11.27 -10.07
C ALA A 446 31.36 -12.35 -9.27
N SER A 447 32.60 -12.60 -9.66
CA SER A 447 33.48 -13.51 -8.95
C SER A 447 33.99 -12.91 -7.64
N GLU A 448 34.47 -13.74 -6.72
CA GLU A 448 35.06 -13.26 -5.45
C GLU A 448 36.21 -12.27 -5.68
N ALA A 449 37.04 -12.54 -6.70
CA ALA A 449 38.10 -11.62 -7.10
C ALA A 449 37.58 -10.26 -7.61
N ASP A 450 36.39 -10.23 -8.24
CA ASP A 450 35.75 -8.96 -8.63
C ASP A 450 35.26 -8.17 -7.43
N LEU A 451 34.67 -8.84 -6.44
CA LEU A 451 34.25 -8.23 -5.19
C LEU A 451 35.43 -7.65 -4.40
N GLU A 452 36.52 -8.41 -4.30
CA GLU A 452 37.75 -7.97 -3.63
C GLU A 452 38.35 -6.75 -4.32
N ARG A 453 38.44 -6.75 -5.65
CA ARG A 453 38.94 -5.59 -6.43
C ARG A 453 38.10 -4.35 -6.24
N ALA A 454 36.79 -4.51 -6.18
CA ALA A 454 35.90 -3.38 -5.95
C ALA A 454 36.06 -2.80 -4.54
N LEU A 455 36.23 -3.66 -3.54
CA LEU A 455 36.48 -3.25 -2.16
C LEU A 455 37.85 -2.62 -1.96
N GLU A 456 38.88 -3.13 -2.65
CA GLU A 456 40.22 -2.52 -2.71
C GLU A 456 40.15 -1.10 -3.29
N ALA A 457 39.42 -0.93 -4.40
CA ALA A 457 39.31 0.36 -5.06
C ALA A 457 38.70 1.45 -4.17
N VAL A 458 37.89 1.05 -3.19
CA VAL A 458 37.24 1.96 -2.23
C VAL A 458 37.84 1.92 -0.83
N ASP A 459 39.05 1.36 -0.68
CA ASP A 459 39.79 1.33 0.59
C ASP A 459 39.01 0.64 1.74
N LEU A 460 38.35 -0.49 1.45
CA LEU A 460 37.63 -1.29 2.44
C LEU A 460 38.30 -2.62 2.79
N THR A 461 39.41 -2.99 2.13
CA THR A 461 40.09 -4.29 2.31
C THR A 461 40.63 -4.47 3.73
N ASP A 462 41.31 -3.46 4.29
CA ASP A 462 41.88 -3.55 5.64
C ASP A 462 40.80 -3.68 6.71
N TRP A 463 39.70 -2.95 6.54
CA TRP A 463 38.56 -3.09 7.44
C TRP A 463 37.91 -4.48 7.30
N LEU A 464 37.70 -4.97 6.07
CA LEU A 464 37.14 -6.30 5.83
C LEU A 464 37.97 -7.41 6.47
N ALA A 465 39.31 -7.27 6.48
CA ALA A 465 40.21 -8.21 7.11
C ALA A 465 40.05 -8.26 8.65
N THR A 466 39.48 -7.25 9.27
CA THR A 466 39.15 -7.24 10.70
C THR A 466 37.82 -7.91 11.02
N GLU A 467 36.95 -8.09 10.03
CA GLU A 467 35.64 -8.72 10.21
C GLU A 467 35.77 -10.26 10.21
N LYS A 468 35.20 -10.90 11.24
CA LYS A 468 35.31 -12.35 11.45
C LYS A 468 34.71 -13.18 10.30
N ASP A 469 33.60 -12.67 9.74
CA ASP A 469 32.83 -13.35 8.71
C ASP A 469 33.18 -12.85 7.31
N GLY A 470 34.18 -11.97 7.16
CA GLY A 470 34.63 -11.43 5.87
C GLY A 470 33.47 -10.85 5.05
N LEU A 471 33.31 -11.27 3.80
CA LEU A 471 32.23 -10.83 2.93
C LEU A 471 30.82 -11.23 3.41
N ASP A 472 30.72 -12.22 4.31
CA ASP A 472 29.43 -12.68 4.84
C ASP A 472 29.05 -11.92 6.13
N THR A 473 29.80 -10.88 6.49
CA THR A 473 29.46 -9.95 7.56
C THR A 473 28.12 -9.25 7.29
N ALA A 474 27.19 -9.35 8.27
CA ALA A 474 25.87 -8.73 8.19
C ALA A 474 25.98 -7.20 8.38
N VAL A 475 25.37 -6.43 7.48
CA VAL A 475 25.42 -4.95 7.53
C VAL A 475 24.38 -4.32 8.45
N GLY A 476 23.36 -5.08 8.87
CA GLY A 476 22.25 -4.59 9.69
C GLY A 476 21.19 -3.83 8.89
N ASP A 477 20.15 -3.38 9.60
CA ASP A 477 19.07 -2.63 8.96
C ASP A 477 19.60 -1.28 8.45
N MET A 478 19.34 -0.98 7.16
CA MET A 478 19.88 0.20 6.46
C MET A 478 21.40 0.40 6.63
N GLY A 479 22.15 -0.66 6.95
CA GLY A 479 23.59 -0.59 7.18
C GLY A 479 23.99 0.01 8.52
N GLU A 480 23.16 -0.10 9.55
CA GLU A 480 23.41 0.49 10.88
C GLU A 480 24.69 0.02 11.57
N ARG A 481 25.19 -1.18 11.19
CA ARG A 481 26.46 -1.72 11.72
C ARG A 481 27.69 -1.10 11.06
N LEU A 482 27.53 -0.34 10.00
CA LEU A 482 28.59 0.33 9.27
C LEU A 482 28.67 1.81 9.64
N SER A 483 29.88 2.37 9.67
CA SER A 483 30.05 3.82 9.76
C SER A 483 29.49 4.52 8.48
N GLY A 484 29.20 5.82 8.58
CA GLY A 484 28.74 6.59 7.42
C GLY A 484 29.69 6.50 6.22
N GLY A 485 30.99 6.63 6.46
CA GLY A 485 32.02 6.50 5.43
C GLY A 485 32.13 5.08 4.85
N GLN A 486 31.91 4.03 5.65
CA GLN A 486 31.87 2.64 5.14
C GLN A 486 30.64 2.42 4.27
N ARG A 487 29.47 2.93 4.66
CA ARG A 487 28.25 2.87 3.82
C ARG A 487 28.45 3.52 2.45
N GLN A 488 29.03 4.73 2.43
CA GLN A 488 29.32 5.43 1.16
C GLN A 488 30.32 4.67 0.30
N ARG A 489 31.41 4.18 0.88
CA ARG A 489 32.42 3.40 0.17
C ARG A 489 31.87 2.07 -0.37
N LEU A 490 30.99 1.41 0.37
CA LEU A 490 30.31 0.20 -0.12
C LEU A 490 29.38 0.49 -1.30
N ALA A 491 28.72 1.64 -1.31
CA ALA A 491 27.91 2.07 -2.46
C ALA A 491 28.76 2.39 -3.68
N LEU A 492 29.94 3.00 -3.50
CA LEU A 492 30.92 3.18 -4.57
C LEU A 492 31.42 1.85 -5.13
N ALA A 493 31.78 0.88 -4.26
CA ALA A 493 32.16 -0.46 -4.69
C ALA A 493 31.05 -1.12 -5.53
N ARG A 494 29.80 -0.98 -5.10
CA ARG A 494 28.62 -1.46 -5.85
C ARG A 494 28.51 -0.81 -7.23
N ALA A 495 28.72 0.51 -7.33
CA ALA A 495 28.70 1.20 -8.62
C ALA A 495 29.84 0.75 -9.54
N LEU A 496 31.07 0.57 -9.01
CA LEU A 496 32.24 0.12 -9.76
C LEU A 496 32.09 -1.32 -10.28
N LEU A 497 31.47 -2.22 -9.49
CA LEU A 497 31.20 -3.60 -9.89
C LEU A 497 30.31 -3.71 -11.14
N ARG A 498 29.49 -2.69 -11.42
CA ARG A 498 28.62 -2.69 -12.58
C ARG A 498 29.36 -2.53 -13.92
N ASP A 499 30.63 -2.13 -13.89
CA ASP A 499 31.51 -1.90 -15.07
C ASP A 499 30.86 -1.07 -16.18
N ALA A 500 30.17 0.02 -15.79
CA ALA A 500 29.45 0.86 -16.74
C ALA A 500 30.36 1.84 -17.49
N PRO A 501 29.99 2.26 -18.71
CA PRO A 501 30.73 3.30 -19.47
C PRO A 501 30.74 4.66 -18.79
N ILE A 502 29.69 4.98 -18.00
CA ILE A 502 29.50 6.27 -17.33
C ILE A 502 29.23 6.02 -15.85
N TYR A 503 29.94 6.75 -14.99
CA TYR A 503 29.73 6.75 -13.55
C TYR A 503 29.23 8.12 -13.09
N VAL A 504 28.24 8.12 -12.21
CA VAL A 504 27.70 9.32 -11.55
C VAL A 504 27.84 9.15 -10.03
N PHE A 505 28.69 9.98 -9.42
CA PHE A 505 28.94 9.96 -7.99
C PHE A 505 28.36 11.24 -7.36
N ASP A 506 27.30 11.10 -6.55
CA ASP A 506 26.68 12.22 -5.85
C ASP A 506 27.16 12.26 -4.40
N GLU A 507 28.16 13.13 -4.11
CA GLU A 507 28.75 13.33 -2.78
C GLU A 507 29.19 12.02 -2.10
N ALA A 508 29.63 11.05 -2.90
CA ALA A 508 29.86 9.68 -2.46
C ALA A 508 31.05 9.50 -1.48
N THR A 509 31.82 10.56 -1.21
CA THR A 509 32.95 10.58 -0.24
C THR A 509 32.77 11.64 0.84
N SER A 510 31.59 12.26 1.00
CA SER A 510 31.37 13.40 1.93
C SER A 510 31.57 13.05 3.41
N GLN A 511 31.43 11.78 3.80
CA GLN A 511 31.59 11.30 5.17
C GLN A 511 32.93 10.57 5.39
N VAL A 512 33.89 10.75 4.48
CA VAL A 512 35.19 10.11 4.53
C VAL A 512 36.27 11.15 4.88
N ASP A 513 37.24 10.75 5.69
CA ASP A 513 38.37 11.61 6.00
C ASP A 513 39.26 11.88 4.79
N PRO A 514 39.99 13.01 4.73
CA PRO A 514 40.74 13.42 3.54
C PRO A 514 41.80 12.42 3.08
N ALA A 515 42.43 11.66 3.98
CA ALA A 515 43.47 10.69 3.62
C ALA A 515 42.84 9.45 2.94
N THR A 516 41.76 8.95 3.51
CA THR A 516 40.96 7.86 2.93
C THR A 516 40.31 8.29 1.61
N GLU A 517 39.78 9.53 1.54
CA GLU A 517 39.23 10.07 0.29
C GLU A 517 40.24 10.08 -0.85
N ALA A 518 41.50 10.44 -0.60
CA ALA A 518 42.57 10.42 -1.60
C ALA A 518 42.81 8.98 -2.12
N ARG A 519 42.88 7.98 -1.24
CA ARG A 519 43.07 6.56 -1.62
C ARG A 519 41.89 6.03 -2.44
N VAL A 520 40.65 6.35 -2.04
CA VAL A 520 39.44 6.00 -2.77
C VAL A 520 39.47 6.61 -4.18
N ARG A 521 39.87 7.86 -4.31
CA ARG A 521 39.96 8.55 -5.59
C ARG A 521 41.00 7.89 -6.50
N GLU A 522 42.18 7.51 -6.01
CA GLU A 522 43.16 6.76 -6.75
C GLU A 522 42.65 5.38 -7.21
N GLY A 523 41.92 4.69 -6.32
CA GLY A 523 41.28 3.42 -6.62
C GLY A 523 40.25 3.55 -7.73
N ILE A 524 39.38 4.55 -7.65
CA ILE A 524 38.38 4.86 -8.70
C ILE A 524 39.08 5.18 -10.04
N ALA A 525 40.10 6.04 -10.04
CA ALA A 525 40.82 6.42 -11.23
C ALA A 525 41.51 5.20 -11.94
N ARG A 526 41.94 4.22 -11.14
CA ARG A 526 42.53 2.96 -11.64
C ARG A 526 41.46 2.06 -12.28
N VAL A 527 40.34 1.85 -11.62
CA VAL A 527 39.26 0.94 -12.07
C VAL A 527 38.46 1.55 -13.21
N ALA A 528 38.11 2.84 -13.11
CA ALA A 528 37.31 3.56 -14.09
C ALA A 528 38.14 4.23 -15.20
N LYS A 529 39.37 3.78 -15.44
CA LYS A 529 40.23 4.35 -16.47
C LYS A 529 39.58 4.32 -17.85
N GLY A 530 39.51 5.49 -18.51
CA GLY A 530 38.86 5.65 -19.82
C GLY A 530 37.33 5.66 -19.80
N ARG A 531 36.73 5.61 -18.65
CA ARG A 531 35.28 5.79 -18.47
C ARG A 531 34.94 7.27 -18.22
N THR A 532 33.72 7.65 -18.50
CA THR A 532 33.21 8.98 -18.16
C THR A 532 32.81 9.01 -16.69
N ILE A 533 33.32 9.99 -15.94
CA ILE A 533 32.97 10.19 -14.52
C ILE A 533 32.34 11.55 -14.33
N VAL A 534 31.12 11.59 -13.81
CA VAL A 534 30.44 12.80 -13.37
C VAL A 534 30.41 12.77 -11.85
N GLU A 535 31.11 13.69 -11.21
CA GLU A 535 31.23 13.75 -9.76
C GLU A 535 30.63 15.04 -9.21
N ILE A 536 29.63 14.90 -8.35
CA ILE A 536 29.09 16.01 -7.59
C ILE A 536 29.86 16.09 -6.28
N ALA A 537 30.51 17.22 -6.05
CA ALA A 537 31.33 17.42 -4.87
C ALA A 537 30.97 18.68 -4.09
N HIS A 538 31.10 18.59 -2.78
CA HIS A 538 31.00 19.75 -1.86
C HIS A 538 32.36 20.37 -1.53
N ARG A 539 33.45 19.59 -1.71
CA ARG A 539 34.81 20.05 -1.39
C ARG A 539 35.57 20.33 -2.68
N ILE A 540 36.05 21.55 -2.84
CA ILE A 540 36.85 21.96 -4.01
C ILE A 540 38.19 21.24 -4.01
N SER A 541 38.77 20.94 -2.84
CA SER A 541 39.99 20.13 -2.72
C SER A 541 39.86 18.76 -3.39
N ALA A 542 38.67 18.20 -3.43
CA ALA A 542 38.37 16.89 -4.03
C ALA A 542 38.35 16.88 -5.55
N VAL A 543 38.20 18.03 -6.19
CA VAL A 543 37.94 18.14 -7.63
C VAL A 543 39.03 18.90 -8.40
N ARG A 544 40.16 19.26 -7.74
CA ARG A 544 41.27 19.98 -8.37
C ARG A 544 41.86 19.26 -9.58
N ASP A 545 41.85 17.93 -9.55
CA ASP A 545 42.41 17.08 -10.62
C ASP A 545 41.35 16.67 -11.68
N ALA A 546 40.14 17.25 -11.64
CA ALA A 546 39.12 17.01 -12.65
C ALA A 546 39.53 17.62 -14.00
N ASP A 547 39.26 16.91 -15.08
CA ASP A 547 39.52 17.41 -16.47
C ASP A 547 38.67 18.64 -16.76
N GLN A 548 37.48 18.74 -16.12
CA GLN A 548 36.55 19.84 -16.25
C GLN A 548 35.82 20.06 -14.92
N ILE A 549 35.60 21.32 -14.57
CA ILE A 549 34.77 21.72 -13.44
C ILE A 549 33.64 22.58 -13.97
N ILE A 550 32.43 22.29 -13.52
CA ILE A 550 31.20 23.04 -13.78
C ILE A 550 30.73 23.62 -12.47
N VAL A 551 30.64 24.96 -12.40
CA VAL A 551 30.17 25.67 -11.21
C VAL A 551 28.71 26.04 -11.40
N MET A 552 27.87 25.61 -10.45
CA MET A 552 26.44 25.91 -10.43
C MET A 552 26.09 26.90 -9.31
N ASP A 553 25.22 27.84 -9.64
CA ASP A 553 24.60 28.73 -8.67
C ASP A 553 23.13 28.97 -9.05
N ALA A 554 22.24 28.92 -8.05
CA ALA A 554 20.81 29.18 -8.20
C ALA A 554 20.15 28.52 -9.43
N GLY A 555 20.47 27.26 -9.71
CA GLY A 555 19.90 26.47 -10.81
C GLY A 555 20.50 26.77 -12.19
N ARG A 556 21.59 27.50 -12.27
CA ARG A 556 22.26 27.87 -13.54
C ARG A 556 23.74 27.50 -13.50
N VAL A 557 24.33 27.29 -14.69
CA VAL A 557 25.78 27.18 -14.84
C VAL A 557 26.40 28.57 -14.90
N VAL A 558 27.32 28.85 -13.99
CA VAL A 558 27.97 30.17 -13.90
C VAL A 558 29.40 30.15 -14.42
N GLU A 559 30.10 29.03 -14.29
CA GLU A 559 31.47 28.86 -14.80
C GLU A 559 31.72 27.45 -15.28
N THR A 560 32.57 27.30 -16.31
CA THR A 560 33.07 26.01 -16.79
C THR A 560 34.54 26.16 -17.23
N GLY A 561 35.38 25.20 -16.87
CA GLY A 561 36.81 25.18 -17.20
C GLY A 561 37.60 24.20 -16.33
N THR A 562 38.91 24.20 -16.48
CA THR A 562 39.82 23.49 -15.56
C THR A 562 39.99 24.24 -14.24
N TYR A 563 40.45 23.56 -13.18
CA TYR A 563 40.70 24.21 -11.90
C TYR A 563 41.63 25.44 -12.05
N ALA A 564 42.73 25.30 -12.79
CA ALA A 564 43.71 26.35 -12.98
C ALA A 564 43.10 27.60 -13.67
N GLU A 565 42.26 27.40 -14.70
CA GLU A 565 41.59 28.47 -15.41
C GLU A 565 40.58 29.23 -14.55
N LEU A 566 39.73 28.47 -13.81
CA LEU A 566 38.68 29.02 -12.97
C LEU A 566 39.26 29.76 -11.74
N HIS A 567 40.29 29.18 -11.13
CA HIS A 567 40.97 29.80 -9.99
C HIS A 567 41.66 31.13 -10.41
N ALA A 568 42.32 31.12 -11.57
CA ALA A 568 42.95 32.34 -12.11
C ALA A 568 41.96 33.45 -12.47
N ARG A 569 40.70 33.12 -12.84
CA ARG A 569 39.63 34.08 -13.08
C ARG A 569 39.13 34.78 -11.81
N GLY A 570 39.32 34.14 -10.63
CA GLY A 570 38.85 34.71 -9.35
C GLY A 570 37.34 34.83 -9.22
N GLY A 571 36.59 34.00 -9.94
CA GLY A 571 35.13 34.06 -10.05
C GLY A 571 34.39 33.20 -9.00
N ALA A 572 33.31 32.52 -9.41
CA ALA A 572 32.43 31.76 -8.54
C ALA A 572 33.17 30.60 -7.86
N LEU A 573 34.08 29.89 -8.54
CA LEU A 573 34.87 28.82 -7.95
C LEU A 573 35.75 29.35 -6.81
N ALA A 574 36.47 30.45 -7.03
CA ALA A 574 37.33 31.07 -6.01
C ALA A 574 36.52 31.55 -4.80
N ALA A 575 35.31 32.08 -5.03
CA ALA A 575 34.41 32.48 -3.95
C ALA A 575 33.92 31.28 -3.11
N LEU A 576 33.66 30.12 -3.74
CA LEU A 576 33.32 28.88 -3.03
C LEU A 576 34.51 28.36 -2.20
N GLU A 577 35.74 28.38 -2.75
CA GLU A 577 36.97 27.96 -2.06
C GLU A 577 37.25 28.85 -0.82
N ALA A 578 37.04 30.16 -0.94
CA ALA A 578 37.20 31.10 0.17
C ALA A 578 36.20 30.81 1.32
N ARG A 579 34.97 30.45 1.01
CA ARG A 579 33.94 30.04 2.00
C ARG A 579 34.32 28.74 2.71
N GLU A 580 34.76 27.71 1.98
CA GLU A 580 35.24 26.45 2.57
C GLU A 580 36.39 26.66 3.57
N THR A 581 37.30 27.57 3.23
CA THR A 581 38.46 27.89 4.12
C THR A 581 38.02 28.61 5.40
N THR A 582 36.94 29.40 5.32
CA THR A 582 36.43 30.16 6.48
C THR A 582 35.60 29.30 7.43
N ASP A 583 34.89 28.26 6.90
CA ASP A 583 34.06 27.35 7.68
C ASP A 583 34.85 26.18 8.31
N GLN A 584 36.14 26.03 8.04
CA GLN A 584 36.99 25.08 8.78
C GLN A 584 37.38 25.73 10.12
N PRO A 585 36.93 25.19 11.28
CA PRO A 585 37.43 25.66 12.57
C PRO A 585 38.93 25.44 12.60
N SER A 586 39.68 26.51 12.87
CA SER A 586 41.12 26.46 13.13
C SER A 586 41.41 25.38 14.17
N ALA A 587 42.17 24.35 13.75
CA ALA A 587 42.59 23.19 14.53
C ALA A 587 43.38 23.58 15.79
#